data_189846074287de12c4930d2042531a43
#
_entry.id   189846074287de12c4930d2042531a43
#
_cell.length_a   1.000
_cell.length_b   1.000
_cell.length_c   1.000
_cell.angle_alpha   90.00
_cell.angle_beta   90.00
_cell.angle_gamma   90.00
#
_symmetry.space_group_name_H-M   'P 1'
#
loop_
_entity.id
_entity.type
_entity.pdbx_description
1 polymer ?
#
loop_
_entity_poly.entity_id
_entity_poly.type
_entity_poly.pdbx_seq_one_letter_code
_entity_poly.pdbx_strand_id
1 'polypeptide(L)'
;MRTKSLQNKWKKYEKKCKFRDFYFNKCLRRHGIVKYFHREPVMPRFAHKPVMSSAKTNAYIFEMIQSGKPFLACRFGNTELQTVVGNLKVKILGHSKEADEYLDKWFTRLGKDSGFFPVDYQYLDKFTDCILHAAGQADLLAMWHLNMEDFVIEQYANQADLTFLFRLEPWLYNGCPWSAALKGKKVLVIHPFEDTIRAQYERRSKLFPETDILPEFELHTLKAIQTLCGEKDDRFGTWFEALDYMYKEAMKIDF
;
A
#
# COMPACT_ATOMS: atom_id res chain seq x y z
N MET A 1 26.97 -10.09 15.43
CA MET A 1 26.80 -8.65 15.74
C MET A 1 25.58 -7.99 15.11
N ARG A 2 25.21 -8.27 13.86
CA ARG A 2 24.00 -7.70 13.23
C ARG A 2 22.68 -8.01 13.99
N THR A 3 22.55 -9.19 14.58
CA THR A 3 21.32 -9.66 15.24
C THR A 3 20.91 -8.84 16.47
N LYS A 4 21.84 -8.53 17.39
CA LYS A 4 21.53 -7.73 18.60
C LYS A 4 21.15 -6.27 18.25
N SER A 5 21.80 -5.68 17.27
CA SER A 5 21.50 -4.32 16.81
C SER A 5 20.07 -4.24 16.23
N LEU A 6 19.69 -5.22 15.40
CA LEU A 6 18.34 -5.26 14.80
C LEU A 6 17.26 -5.53 15.85
N GLN A 7 17.51 -6.41 16.83
CA GLN A 7 16.62 -6.66 17.95
C GLN A 7 16.38 -5.38 18.80
N ASN A 8 17.44 -4.64 19.10
CA ASN A 8 17.32 -3.39 19.84
C ASN A 8 16.54 -2.34 19.05
N LYS A 9 16.78 -2.27 17.73
CA LYS A 9 16.06 -1.38 16.83
C LYS A 9 14.57 -1.75 16.78
N TRP A 10 14.24 -3.03 16.62
CA TRP A 10 12.86 -3.53 16.67
C TRP A 10 12.14 -3.09 17.95
N LYS A 11 12.71 -3.36 19.11
CA LYS A 11 12.14 -3.01 20.42
C LYS A 11 11.90 -1.50 20.56
N LYS A 12 12.81 -0.67 20.02
CA LYS A 12 12.65 0.80 20.01
C LYS A 12 11.42 1.22 19.18
N TYR A 13 11.26 0.66 17.99
CA TYR A 13 10.12 0.96 17.12
C TYR A 13 8.80 0.43 17.68
N GLU A 14 8.78 -0.79 18.21
CA GLU A 14 7.61 -1.38 18.85
C GLU A 14 7.12 -0.53 20.03
N LYS A 15 8.04 -0.04 20.88
CA LYS A 15 7.72 0.89 21.97
C LYS A 15 7.15 2.23 21.45
N LYS A 16 7.73 2.76 20.38
CA LYS A 16 7.25 3.98 19.72
C LYS A 16 5.84 3.81 19.15
N CYS A 17 5.56 2.68 18.49
CA CYS A 17 4.24 2.37 17.96
C CYS A 17 3.19 2.24 19.09
N LYS A 18 3.48 1.50 20.16
CA LYS A 18 2.60 1.38 21.33
C LYS A 18 2.28 2.74 21.95
N PHE A 19 3.26 3.65 22.05
CA PHE A 19 3.04 5.00 22.56
C PHE A 19 2.18 5.84 21.60
N ARG A 20 2.44 5.78 20.30
CA ARG A 20 1.64 6.46 19.26
C ARG A 20 0.19 6.01 19.29
N ASP A 21 -0.06 4.71 19.35
CA ASP A 21 -1.41 4.14 19.38
C ASP A 21 -2.15 4.52 20.67
N PHE A 22 -1.46 4.54 21.81
CA PHE A 22 -2.01 5.02 23.06
C PHE A 22 -2.41 6.50 22.97
N TYR A 23 -1.52 7.35 22.45
CA TYR A 23 -1.77 8.78 22.32
C TYR A 23 -2.95 9.07 21.37
N PHE A 24 -2.97 8.45 20.17
CA PHE A 24 -4.07 8.61 19.22
C PHE A 24 -5.40 8.09 19.75
N ASN A 25 -5.43 6.89 20.30
CA ASN A 25 -6.68 6.25 20.70
C ASN A 25 -7.23 6.77 22.03
N LYS A 26 -6.37 7.06 23.02
CA LYS A 26 -6.83 7.53 24.34
C LYS A 26 -6.88 9.04 24.49
N CYS A 27 -5.93 9.76 23.92
CA CYS A 27 -5.88 11.21 24.11
C CYS A 27 -6.66 11.97 23.04
N LEU A 28 -6.40 11.70 21.75
CA LEU A 28 -7.00 12.49 20.67
C LEU A 28 -8.47 12.11 20.38
N ARG A 29 -8.80 10.81 20.32
CA ARG A 29 -10.20 10.38 20.12
C ARG A 29 -11.12 10.75 21.29
N ARG A 30 -10.65 10.56 22.54
CA ARG A 30 -11.46 10.82 23.74
C ARG A 30 -11.81 12.29 23.91
N HIS A 31 -10.96 13.19 23.47
CA HIS A 31 -11.19 14.65 23.59
C HIS A 31 -11.84 15.29 22.36
N GLY A 32 -12.33 14.49 21.39
CA GLY A 32 -12.98 15.01 20.18
C GLY A 32 -12.05 15.81 19.25
N ILE A 33 -10.78 15.89 19.56
CA ILE A 33 -9.78 16.68 18.83
C ILE A 33 -9.61 16.19 17.40
N VAL A 34 -9.86 14.91 17.13
CA VAL A 34 -9.83 14.33 15.77
C VAL A 34 -10.87 14.98 14.85
N LYS A 35 -12.00 15.47 15.36
CA LYS A 35 -13.00 16.20 14.56
C LYS A 35 -12.51 17.56 14.04
N TYR A 36 -11.50 18.14 14.66
CA TYR A 36 -10.94 19.44 14.26
C TYR A 36 -9.75 19.34 13.31
N PHE A 37 -9.20 18.14 13.09
CA PHE A 37 -8.08 17.93 12.17
C PHE A 37 -8.55 17.63 10.75
N HIS A 38 -9.37 18.51 10.16
CA HIS A 38 -9.51 18.60 8.69
C HIS A 38 -8.30 19.26 8.02
N ARG A 39 -7.27 19.62 8.78
CA ARG A 39 -6.01 20.10 8.25
C ARG A 39 -5.08 18.93 8.04
N GLU A 40 -4.31 18.97 6.95
CA GLU A 40 -3.24 18.00 6.68
C GLU A 40 -2.41 17.77 7.95
N PRO A 41 -2.25 16.51 8.38
CA PRO A 41 -1.40 16.25 9.53
C PRO A 41 0.01 16.72 9.20
N VAL A 42 0.49 17.70 9.97
CA VAL A 42 1.85 18.20 9.83
C VAL A 42 2.79 17.19 10.47
N MET A 43 3.13 16.16 9.73
CA MET A 43 4.20 15.26 10.11
C MET A 43 5.36 15.46 9.15
N PRO A 44 6.35 16.29 9.51
CA PRO A 44 7.43 16.63 8.59
C PRO A 44 8.38 15.45 8.32
N ARG A 45 8.40 14.45 9.20
CA ARG A 45 9.29 13.27 9.07
C ARG A 45 8.61 11.99 9.53
N PHE A 46 8.86 10.91 8.78
CA PHE A 46 8.47 9.55 9.12
C PHE A 46 9.60 8.60 8.74
N ALA A 47 9.85 7.55 9.51
CA ALA A 47 11.00 6.64 9.30
C ALA A 47 12.34 7.41 9.09
N HIS A 48 12.54 8.51 9.83
CA HIS A 48 13.69 9.44 9.71
C HIS A 48 13.81 10.19 8.37
N LYS A 49 12.85 10.05 7.47
CA LYS A 49 12.80 10.73 6.17
C LYS A 49 11.81 11.89 6.17
N PRO A 50 12.03 12.91 5.32
CA PRO A 50 11.02 13.94 5.09
C PRO A 50 9.78 13.34 4.42
N VAL A 51 8.61 13.89 4.73
CA VAL A 51 7.34 13.52 4.08
C VAL A 51 6.93 14.65 3.15
N MET A 52 6.71 14.34 1.87
CA MET A 52 6.29 15.33 0.87
C MET A 52 4.96 15.98 1.25
N SER A 53 4.81 17.28 1.00
CA SER A 53 3.53 17.98 1.08
C SER A 53 2.60 17.56 -0.08
N SER A 54 1.28 17.89 0.01
CA SER A 54 0.32 17.63 -1.08
C SER A 54 0.80 18.22 -2.40
N ALA A 55 1.25 19.45 -2.42
CA ALA A 55 1.73 20.10 -3.63
C ALA A 55 2.97 19.39 -4.23
N LYS A 56 3.94 18.99 -3.38
CA LYS A 56 5.12 18.25 -3.85
C LYS A 56 4.76 16.85 -4.35
N THR A 57 3.88 16.14 -3.65
CA THR A 57 3.42 14.80 -4.08
C THR A 57 2.73 14.89 -5.43
N ASN A 58 1.80 15.84 -5.57
CA ASN A 58 1.06 16.04 -6.81
C ASN A 58 1.99 16.39 -7.99
N ALA A 59 2.89 17.34 -7.81
CA ALA A 59 3.87 17.71 -8.83
C ALA A 59 4.79 16.54 -9.21
N TYR A 60 5.31 15.83 -8.22
CA TYR A 60 6.18 14.67 -8.44
C TYR A 60 5.51 13.59 -9.29
N ILE A 61 4.28 13.16 -8.92
CA ILE A 61 3.57 12.12 -9.68
C ILE A 61 3.24 12.62 -11.08
N PHE A 62 2.78 13.87 -11.21
CA PHE A 62 2.49 14.49 -12.49
C PHE A 62 3.71 14.47 -13.43
N GLU A 63 4.86 14.93 -12.94
CA GLU A 63 6.12 14.99 -13.70
C GLU A 63 6.62 13.58 -14.08
N MET A 64 6.51 12.61 -13.17
CA MET A 64 6.90 11.23 -13.47
C MET A 64 6.05 10.62 -14.59
N ILE A 65 4.73 10.79 -14.54
CA ILE A 65 3.83 10.34 -15.61
C ILE A 65 4.15 11.04 -16.94
N GLN A 66 4.40 12.34 -16.92
CA GLN A 66 4.75 13.11 -18.14
C GLN A 66 6.11 12.70 -18.70
N SER A 67 7.07 12.37 -17.86
CA SER A 67 8.40 11.96 -18.29
C SER A 67 8.43 10.64 -19.06
N GLY A 68 7.41 9.80 -18.91
CA GLY A 68 7.35 8.45 -19.45
C GLY A 68 8.41 7.49 -18.87
N LYS A 69 9.11 7.88 -17.80
CA LYS A 69 10.06 7.00 -17.13
C LYS A 69 9.31 6.02 -16.22
N PRO A 70 9.77 4.77 -16.14
CA PRO A 70 9.23 3.83 -15.16
C PRO A 70 9.35 4.41 -13.75
N PHE A 71 8.25 4.35 -12.99
CA PHE A 71 8.27 4.66 -11.57
C PHE A 71 7.19 3.87 -10.83
N LEU A 72 7.42 3.58 -9.57
CA LEU A 72 6.52 2.83 -8.72
C LEU A 72 6.06 3.70 -7.55
N ALA A 73 4.79 4.12 -7.58
CA ALA A 73 4.10 4.69 -6.42
C ALA A 73 3.20 3.63 -5.79
N CYS A 74 3.41 3.32 -4.52
CA CYS A 74 2.64 2.27 -3.85
C CYS A 74 2.35 2.58 -2.38
N ARG A 75 1.60 1.68 -1.75
CA ARG A 75 1.31 1.71 -0.31
C ARG A 75 1.26 0.28 0.23
N PHE A 76 1.49 0.11 1.53
CA PHE A 76 1.22 -1.15 2.19
C PHE A 76 -0.28 -1.35 2.45
N GLY A 77 -0.80 -2.55 2.19
CA GLY A 77 -2.05 -3.00 2.77
C GLY A 77 -1.87 -3.28 4.27
N ASN A 78 -2.90 -3.03 5.09
CA ASN A 78 -2.76 -3.26 6.52
C ASN A 78 -2.53 -4.73 6.86
N THR A 79 -3.33 -5.61 6.31
CA THR A 79 -3.25 -7.05 6.59
C THR A 79 -1.93 -7.63 6.08
N GLU A 80 -1.51 -7.21 4.89
CA GLU A 80 -0.25 -7.60 4.26
C GLU A 80 0.94 -7.15 5.12
N LEU A 81 0.98 -5.88 5.50
CA LEU A 81 2.08 -5.36 6.33
C LEU A 81 2.12 -6.03 7.71
N GLN A 82 0.95 -6.23 8.37
CA GLN A 82 0.93 -6.85 9.69
C GLN A 82 1.36 -8.32 9.64
N THR A 83 1.08 -9.04 8.55
CA THR A 83 1.61 -10.40 8.32
C THR A 83 3.13 -10.38 8.18
N VAL A 84 3.67 -9.47 7.37
CA VAL A 84 5.12 -9.26 7.22
C VAL A 84 5.75 -8.91 8.58
N VAL A 85 5.16 -7.98 9.33
CA VAL A 85 5.63 -7.59 10.67
C VAL A 85 5.62 -8.78 11.63
N GLY A 86 4.58 -9.61 11.61
CA GLY A 86 4.50 -10.83 12.42
C GLY A 86 5.64 -11.81 12.10
N ASN A 87 5.86 -12.09 10.82
CA ASN A 87 6.94 -12.96 10.38
C ASN A 87 8.34 -12.39 10.75
N LEU A 88 8.55 -11.10 10.52
CA LEU A 88 9.79 -10.43 10.91
C LEU A 88 10.00 -10.44 12.43
N LYS A 89 8.94 -10.29 13.22
CA LYS A 89 9.00 -10.35 14.70
C LYS A 89 9.56 -11.71 15.14
N VAL A 90 9.01 -12.79 14.61
CA VAL A 90 9.49 -14.15 14.90
C VAL A 90 10.94 -14.33 14.45
N LYS A 91 11.29 -13.91 13.23
CA LYS A 91 12.68 -14.02 12.71
C LYS A 91 13.70 -13.20 13.50
N ILE A 92 13.32 -12.03 14.00
CA ILE A 92 14.25 -11.11 14.70
C ILE A 92 14.34 -11.42 16.19
N LEU A 93 13.22 -11.68 16.85
CA LEU A 93 13.15 -11.85 18.31
C LEU A 93 13.13 -13.32 18.75
N GLY A 94 12.80 -14.24 17.84
CA GLY A 94 12.53 -15.64 18.13
C GLY A 94 11.05 -15.90 18.44
N HIS A 95 10.71 -17.18 18.51
CA HIS A 95 9.38 -17.63 18.89
C HIS A 95 9.03 -17.26 20.33
N SER A 96 7.84 -16.79 20.54
CA SER A 96 7.22 -16.58 21.84
C SER A 96 5.70 -16.62 21.67
N LYS A 97 4.96 -16.92 22.74
CA LYS A 97 3.50 -16.95 22.69
C LYS A 97 2.90 -15.68 22.07
N GLU A 98 3.38 -14.50 22.48
CA GLU A 98 2.91 -13.20 21.94
C GLU A 98 3.25 -13.03 20.45
N ALA A 99 4.46 -13.43 20.02
CA ALA A 99 4.88 -13.28 18.63
C ALA A 99 4.11 -14.24 17.72
N ASP A 100 3.94 -15.50 18.17
CA ASP A 100 3.27 -16.53 17.39
C ASP A 100 1.77 -16.26 17.28
N GLU A 101 1.08 -15.85 18.36
CA GLU A 101 -0.33 -15.43 18.34
C GLU A 101 -0.55 -14.21 17.43
N TYR A 102 0.39 -13.25 17.44
CA TYR A 102 0.31 -12.09 16.55
C TYR A 102 0.43 -12.50 15.09
N LEU A 103 1.41 -13.34 14.76
CA LEU A 103 1.62 -13.83 13.40
C LEU A 103 0.43 -14.64 12.91
N ASP A 104 -0.04 -15.60 13.69
CA ASP A 104 -1.17 -16.47 13.35
C ASP A 104 -2.43 -15.66 13.06
N LYS A 105 -2.74 -14.70 13.93
CA LYS A 105 -3.87 -13.78 13.75
C LYS A 105 -3.82 -13.07 12.39
N TRP A 106 -2.68 -12.49 12.03
CA TRP A 106 -2.59 -11.67 10.83
C TRP A 106 -2.44 -12.51 9.57
N PHE A 107 -1.79 -13.66 9.66
CA PHE A 107 -1.69 -14.59 8.54
C PHE A 107 -3.05 -15.23 8.20
N THR A 108 -3.83 -15.60 9.22
CA THR A 108 -5.23 -16.04 9.01
C THR A 108 -6.07 -14.94 8.36
N ARG A 109 -5.91 -13.69 8.82
CA ARG A 109 -6.62 -12.55 8.22
C ARG A 109 -6.17 -12.25 6.79
N LEU A 110 -4.91 -12.51 6.44
CA LEU A 110 -4.42 -12.33 5.08
C LEU A 110 -5.22 -13.19 4.07
N GLY A 111 -5.52 -14.43 4.41
CA GLY A 111 -6.40 -15.26 3.59
C GLY A 111 -7.84 -14.74 3.54
N LYS A 112 -8.39 -14.35 4.70
CA LYS A 112 -9.78 -13.93 4.81
C LYS A 112 -10.04 -12.55 4.20
N ASP A 113 -9.21 -11.56 4.54
CA ASP A 113 -9.46 -10.15 4.25
C ASP A 113 -8.77 -9.68 2.96
N SER A 114 -7.69 -10.36 2.51
CA SER A 114 -6.89 -9.99 1.34
C SER A 114 -6.80 -11.07 0.27
N GLY A 115 -7.42 -12.23 0.50
CA GLY A 115 -7.54 -13.28 -0.52
C GLY A 115 -6.25 -14.06 -0.79
N PHE A 116 -5.31 -14.12 0.15
CA PHE A 116 -4.13 -14.97 0.03
C PHE A 116 -4.51 -16.45 0.23
N PHE A 117 -4.06 -17.34 -0.64
CA PHE A 117 -4.35 -18.78 -0.57
C PHE A 117 -3.21 -19.66 -1.13
N PRO A 118 -3.05 -20.89 -0.59
CA PRO A 118 -3.61 -21.34 0.67
C PRO A 118 -2.93 -20.62 1.85
N VAL A 119 -3.63 -20.50 2.98
CA VAL A 119 -3.04 -20.01 4.23
C VAL A 119 -2.21 -21.14 4.85
N ASP A 120 -1.01 -21.31 4.34
CA ASP A 120 -0.06 -22.33 4.74
C ASP A 120 1.31 -21.68 5.00
N TYR A 121 1.88 -21.97 6.16
CA TYR A 121 3.14 -21.39 6.62
C TYR A 121 4.33 -21.64 5.68
N GLN A 122 4.30 -22.70 4.85
CA GLN A 122 5.32 -22.92 3.83
C GLN A 122 5.46 -21.76 2.83
N TYR A 123 4.40 -20.97 2.63
CA TYR A 123 4.38 -19.82 1.71
C TYR A 123 4.64 -18.47 2.38
N LEU A 124 4.69 -18.45 3.72
CA LEU A 124 4.80 -17.19 4.49
C LEU A 124 6.09 -16.43 4.19
N ASP A 125 7.21 -17.13 4.12
CA ASP A 125 8.50 -16.50 3.81
C ASP A 125 8.53 -15.94 2.41
N LYS A 126 8.05 -16.71 1.42
CA LYS A 126 7.94 -16.25 0.03
C LYS A 126 7.03 -15.03 -0.09
N PHE A 127 5.91 -14.99 0.64
CA PHE A 127 5.02 -13.83 0.69
C PHE A 127 5.74 -12.60 1.28
N THR A 128 6.39 -12.79 2.43
CA THR A 128 7.14 -11.73 3.10
C THR A 128 8.22 -11.14 2.19
N ASP A 129 9.00 -11.99 1.54
CA ASP A 129 10.08 -11.57 0.62
C ASP A 129 9.52 -10.84 -0.60
N CYS A 130 8.38 -11.29 -1.15
CA CYS A 130 7.71 -10.63 -2.27
C CYS A 130 7.30 -9.20 -1.91
N ILE A 131 6.64 -8.99 -0.75
CA ILE A 131 6.20 -7.66 -0.30
C ILE A 131 7.40 -6.75 0.00
N LEU A 132 8.42 -7.26 0.68
CA LEU A 132 9.62 -6.48 1.01
C LEU A 132 10.44 -6.13 -0.23
N HIS A 133 10.54 -7.05 -1.19
CA HIS A 133 11.20 -6.79 -2.47
C HIS A 133 10.46 -5.70 -3.26
N ALA A 134 9.15 -5.78 -3.39
CA ALA A 134 8.34 -4.76 -4.06
C ALA A 134 8.48 -3.38 -3.39
N ALA A 135 8.43 -3.34 -2.05
CA ALA A 135 8.67 -2.11 -1.30
C ALA A 135 10.08 -1.54 -1.54
N GLY A 136 11.08 -2.42 -1.68
CA GLY A 136 12.46 -2.08 -2.02
C GLY A 136 12.65 -1.50 -3.42
N GLN A 137 11.66 -1.59 -4.31
CA GLN A 137 11.68 -1.00 -5.65
C GLN A 137 10.84 0.30 -5.74
N ALA A 138 10.14 0.67 -4.66
CA ALA A 138 9.27 1.84 -4.69
C ALA A 138 10.07 3.15 -4.82
N ASP A 139 9.65 4.04 -5.73
CA ASP A 139 10.14 5.41 -5.84
C ASP A 139 9.37 6.32 -4.86
N LEU A 140 8.06 6.10 -4.73
CA LEU A 140 7.18 6.83 -3.82
C LEU A 140 6.35 5.85 -2.99
N LEU A 141 6.45 5.95 -1.66
CA LEU A 141 5.66 5.13 -0.75
C LEU A 141 4.71 6.00 0.07
N ALA A 142 3.42 5.69 -0.08
CA ALA A 142 2.35 6.39 0.59
C ALA A 142 2.03 5.70 1.93
N MET A 143 2.42 6.33 3.00
CA MET A 143 2.24 5.81 4.36
C MET A 143 0.91 6.23 4.97
N TRP A 144 0.39 5.45 5.92
CA TRP A 144 -0.83 5.74 6.66
C TRP A 144 -0.81 5.30 8.13
N HIS A 145 0.40 5.32 8.70
CA HIS A 145 0.65 5.08 10.12
C HIS A 145 0.28 3.68 10.63
N LEU A 146 0.51 2.67 9.82
CA LEU A 146 0.35 1.30 10.28
C LEU A 146 1.35 0.94 11.37
N ASN A 147 1.01 -0.07 12.18
CA ASN A 147 1.92 -0.57 13.19
C ASN A 147 3.22 -1.08 12.55
N MET A 148 4.37 -0.62 13.04
CA MET A 148 5.72 -0.95 12.54
C MET A 148 5.99 -0.57 11.06
N GLU A 149 5.14 0.21 10.41
CA GLU A 149 5.34 0.69 9.04
C GLU A 149 6.65 1.48 8.92
N ASP A 150 6.94 2.34 9.89
CA ASP A 150 8.18 3.13 9.94
C ASP A 150 9.44 2.25 10.07
N PHE A 151 9.36 1.12 10.78
CA PHE A 151 10.45 0.15 10.85
C PHE A 151 10.68 -0.52 9.48
N VAL A 152 9.60 -0.99 8.84
CA VAL A 152 9.68 -1.68 7.55
C VAL A 152 10.23 -0.73 6.48
N ILE A 153 9.74 0.51 6.42
CA ILE A 153 10.25 1.53 5.49
C ILE A 153 11.74 1.76 5.70
N GLU A 154 12.17 1.98 6.95
CA GLU A 154 13.59 2.26 7.22
C GLU A 154 14.51 1.10 6.88
N GLN A 155 14.06 -0.14 7.03
CA GLN A 155 14.90 -1.31 6.80
C GLN A 155 14.88 -1.80 5.35
N TYR A 156 13.75 -1.68 4.65
CA TYR A 156 13.51 -2.38 3.38
C TYR A 156 13.09 -1.47 2.23
N ALA A 157 12.66 -0.24 2.51
CA ALA A 157 12.22 0.73 1.50
C ALA A 157 12.87 2.12 1.70
N ASN A 158 14.10 2.14 2.22
CA ASN A 158 14.77 3.38 2.60
C ASN A 158 15.06 4.34 1.42
N GLN A 159 15.11 3.85 0.18
CA GLN A 159 15.29 4.67 -1.02
C GLN A 159 14.02 5.44 -1.41
N ALA A 160 12.80 4.92 -1.10
CA ALA A 160 11.54 5.52 -1.50
C ALA A 160 11.34 6.92 -0.91
N ASP A 161 10.84 7.86 -1.69
CA ASP A 161 10.28 9.09 -1.16
C ASP A 161 8.97 8.81 -0.43
N LEU A 162 8.61 9.65 0.56
CA LEU A 162 7.44 9.42 1.40
C LEU A 162 6.36 10.46 1.20
N THR A 163 5.11 10.00 1.16
CA THR A 163 3.92 10.84 1.20
C THR A 163 2.84 10.20 2.09
N PHE A 164 1.73 10.91 2.35
CA PHE A 164 0.55 10.32 2.98
C PHE A 164 -0.36 9.66 1.95
N LEU A 165 -1.03 8.56 2.33
CA LEU A 165 -1.93 7.80 1.46
C LEU A 165 -3.00 8.68 0.80
N PHE A 166 -3.67 9.55 1.55
CA PHE A 166 -4.71 10.44 1.02
C PHE A 166 -4.21 11.43 -0.04
N ARG A 167 -2.90 11.67 -0.13
CA ARG A 167 -2.30 12.55 -1.15
C ARG A 167 -2.17 11.87 -2.52
N LEU A 168 -2.40 10.57 -2.59
CA LEU A 168 -2.55 9.86 -3.86
C LEU A 168 -3.94 10.04 -4.48
N GLU A 169 -4.89 10.58 -3.73
CA GLU A 169 -6.27 10.77 -4.17
C GLU A 169 -6.40 12.12 -4.91
N PRO A 170 -6.52 12.13 -6.25
CA PRO A 170 -6.46 13.35 -7.04
C PRO A 170 -7.61 14.32 -6.78
N TRP A 171 -8.78 13.81 -6.33
CA TRP A 171 -9.95 14.63 -5.99
C TRP A 171 -9.82 15.41 -4.68
N LEU A 172 -8.81 15.10 -3.85
CA LEU A 172 -8.53 15.84 -2.62
C LEU A 172 -7.55 17.01 -2.84
N TYR A 173 -7.01 17.16 -4.04
CA TYR A 173 -6.06 18.21 -4.35
C TYR A 173 -6.75 19.44 -4.98
N ASN A 174 -6.53 20.62 -4.37
CA ASN A 174 -7.01 21.89 -4.92
C ASN A 174 -6.03 22.40 -5.98
N GLY A 175 -6.39 22.29 -7.25
CA GLY A 175 -5.56 22.69 -8.39
C GLY A 175 -5.55 21.63 -9.47
N CYS A 176 -4.58 21.68 -10.39
CA CYS A 176 -4.42 20.66 -11.40
C CYS A 176 -3.95 19.35 -10.75
N PRO A 177 -4.77 18.27 -10.73
CA PRO A 177 -4.41 17.03 -10.07
C PRO A 177 -3.37 16.25 -10.87
N TRP A 178 -2.57 15.40 -10.21
CA TRP A 178 -1.59 14.55 -10.88
C TRP A 178 -2.21 13.67 -11.99
N SER A 179 -3.46 13.26 -11.80
CA SER A 179 -4.18 12.42 -12.78
C SER A 179 -4.46 13.13 -14.11
N ALA A 180 -4.42 14.45 -14.17
CA ALA A 180 -4.48 15.19 -15.43
C ALA A 180 -3.35 14.81 -16.41
N ALA A 181 -2.22 14.32 -15.89
CA ALA A 181 -1.10 13.82 -16.70
C ALA A 181 -1.43 12.53 -17.47
N LEU A 182 -2.52 11.85 -17.14
CA LEU A 182 -2.99 10.65 -17.85
C LEU A 182 -3.68 10.97 -19.18
N LYS A 183 -4.00 12.24 -19.44
CA LYS A 183 -4.70 12.65 -20.67
C LYS A 183 -3.98 12.17 -21.93
N GLY A 184 -4.71 11.41 -22.77
CA GLY A 184 -4.21 10.87 -24.04
C GLY A 184 -3.21 9.72 -23.89
N LYS A 185 -3.00 9.18 -22.69
CA LYS A 185 -2.14 8.01 -22.47
C LYS A 185 -2.93 6.71 -22.56
N LYS A 186 -2.24 5.59 -22.68
CA LYS A 186 -2.81 4.25 -22.47
C LYS A 186 -2.71 3.90 -20.99
N VAL A 187 -3.81 3.46 -20.38
CA VAL A 187 -3.90 3.17 -18.95
C VAL A 187 -4.50 1.78 -18.74
N LEU A 188 -3.74 0.88 -18.15
CA LEU A 188 -4.23 -0.42 -17.73
C LEU A 188 -4.68 -0.38 -16.27
N VAL A 189 -5.94 -0.78 -16.01
CA VAL A 189 -6.50 -0.94 -14.67
C VAL A 189 -6.71 -2.41 -14.37
N ILE A 190 -5.96 -2.95 -13.39
CA ILE A 190 -6.11 -4.34 -12.93
C ILE A 190 -6.98 -4.32 -11.66
N HIS A 191 -8.22 -4.77 -11.77
CA HIS A 191 -9.17 -4.69 -10.64
C HIS A 191 -10.28 -5.75 -10.76
N PRO A 192 -10.82 -6.28 -9.63
CA PRO A 192 -11.92 -7.27 -9.68
C PRO A 192 -13.20 -6.74 -10.32
N PHE A 193 -13.45 -5.42 -10.24
CA PHE A 193 -14.67 -4.75 -10.74
C PHE A 193 -14.45 -4.08 -12.10
N GLU A 194 -13.80 -4.77 -13.03
CA GLU A 194 -13.45 -4.19 -14.33
C GLU A 194 -14.66 -3.66 -15.12
N ASP A 195 -15.78 -4.39 -15.11
CA ASP A 195 -17.00 -3.97 -15.82
C ASP A 195 -17.58 -2.67 -15.25
N THR A 196 -17.57 -2.55 -13.91
CA THR A 196 -17.99 -1.31 -13.24
C THR A 196 -17.06 -0.15 -13.60
N ILE A 197 -15.76 -0.40 -13.65
CA ILE A 197 -14.76 0.62 -14.01
C ILE A 197 -15.01 1.11 -15.43
N ARG A 198 -15.20 0.22 -16.40
CA ARG A 198 -15.54 0.58 -17.79
C ARG A 198 -16.80 1.44 -17.86
N ALA A 199 -17.89 0.97 -17.23
CA ALA A 199 -19.16 1.68 -17.23
C ALA A 199 -19.10 3.06 -16.55
N GLN A 200 -18.31 3.21 -15.49
CA GLN A 200 -18.12 4.51 -14.83
C GLN A 200 -17.18 5.42 -15.62
N TYR A 201 -16.16 4.87 -16.26
CA TYR A 201 -15.26 5.64 -17.11
C TYR A 201 -16.00 6.29 -18.31
N GLU A 202 -16.94 5.59 -18.93
CA GLU A 202 -17.82 6.14 -19.97
C GLU A 202 -18.62 7.36 -19.47
N ARG A 203 -18.89 7.41 -18.16
CA ARG A 203 -19.65 8.50 -17.52
C ARG A 203 -18.75 9.56 -16.86
N ARG A 204 -17.44 9.53 -17.10
CA ARG A 204 -16.46 10.39 -16.42
C ARG A 204 -16.80 11.87 -16.45
N SER A 205 -17.33 12.37 -17.57
CA SER A 205 -17.75 13.77 -17.69
C SER A 205 -18.93 14.18 -16.78
N LYS A 206 -19.73 13.17 -16.33
CA LYS A 206 -20.82 13.39 -15.35
C LYS A 206 -20.31 13.24 -13.92
N LEU A 207 -19.29 12.38 -13.69
CA LEU A 207 -18.72 12.16 -12.38
C LEU A 207 -17.83 13.33 -11.94
N PHE A 208 -17.06 13.86 -12.88
CA PHE A 208 -16.10 14.96 -12.65
C PHE A 208 -16.26 16.02 -13.75
N PRO A 209 -17.40 16.77 -13.76
CA PRO A 209 -17.65 17.77 -14.77
C PRO A 209 -16.63 18.90 -14.69
N GLU A 210 -16.15 19.34 -15.86
CA GLU A 210 -15.24 20.49 -16.01
C GLU A 210 -13.94 20.39 -15.19
N THR A 211 -13.49 19.15 -14.91
CA THR A 211 -12.24 18.90 -14.16
C THR A 211 -11.34 17.90 -14.88
N ASP A 212 -10.03 18.00 -14.63
CA ASP A 212 -9.04 17.04 -15.12
C ASP A 212 -8.77 15.89 -14.12
N ILE A 213 -9.66 15.66 -13.16
CA ILE A 213 -9.52 14.57 -12.16
C ILE A 213 -9.55 13.20 -12.84
N LEU A 214 -10.43 13.00 -13.80
CA LEU A 214 -10.52 11.79 -14.62
C LEU A 214 -10.53 12.18 -16.11
N PRO A 215 -9.36 12.51 -16.68
CA PRO A 215 -9.26 12.97 -18.07
C PRO A 215 -9.54 11.84 -19.06
N GLU A 216 -9.63 12.19 -20.32
CA GLU A 216 -9.74 11.20 -21.40
C GLU A 216 -8.40 10.53 -21.67
N PHE A 217 -8.39 9.18 -21.62
CA PHE A 217 -7.26 8.31 -21.92
C PHE A 217 -7.77 6.98 -22.53
N GLU A 218 -6.89 6.22 -23.15
CA GLU A 218 -7.21 4.89 -23.65
C GLU A 218 -7.25 3.90 -22.47
N LEU A 219 -8.47 3.47 -22.07
CA LEU A 219 -8.65 2.58 -20.94
C LEU A 219 -8.57 1.12 -21.36
N HIS A 220 -7.60 0.41 -20.83
CA HIS A 220 -7.53 -1.05 -20.80
C HIS A 220 -7.87 -1.57 -19.42
N THR A 221 -8.53 -2.72 -19.33
CA THR A 221 -8.85 -3.34 -18.04
C THR A 221 -8.46 -4.80 -18.06
N LEU A 222 -8.04 -5.29 -16.91
CA LEU A 222 -7.80 -6.71 -16.64
C LEU A 222 -8.50 -7.08 -15.33
N LYS A 223 -9.36 -8.11 -15.39
CA LYS A 223 -10.03 -8.58 -14.18
C LYS A 223 -9.04 -9.24 -13.24
N ALA A 224 -8.84 -8.62 -12.08
CA ALA A 224 -8.01 -9.20 -11.04
C ALA A 224 -8.68 -10.44 -10.43
N ILE A 225 -7.86 -11.44 -10.08
CA ILE A 225 -8.30 -12.61 -9.33
C ILE A 225 -8.59 -12.18 -7.90
N GLN A 226 -9.84 -12.43 -7.45
CA GLN A 226 -10.28 -12.11 -6.10
C GLN A 226 -10.75 -13.37 -5.40
N THR A 227 -10.18 -13.64 -4.23
CA THR A 227 -10.40 -14.87 -3.44
C THR A 227 -10.61 -14.54 -1.96
N LEU A 228 -11.51 -13.56 -1.69
CA LEU A 228 -11.83 -13.13 -0.33
C LEU A 228 -12.68 -14.14 0.43
N CYS A 229 -12.63 -14.08 1.76
CA CYS A 229 -13.48 -14.87 2.66
C CYS A 229 -13.39 -16.40 2.47
N GLY A 230 -12.27 -16.90 1.96
CA GLY A 230 -12.07 -18.33 1.70
C GLY A 230 -12.61 -18.80 0.36
N GLU A 231 -13.09 -17.89 -0.49
CA GLU A 231 -13.36 -18.22 -1.90
C GLU A 231 -12.08 -18.70 -2.58
N LYS A 232 -12.22 -19.57 -3.54
CA LYS A 232 -11.12 -20.11 -4.35
C LYS A 232 -11.41 -19.89 -5.81
N ASP A 233 -10.34 -19.70 -6.58
CA ASP A 233 -10.37 -19.83 -8.02
C ASP A 233 -9.70 -21.15 -8.36
N ASP A 234 -10.48 -22.13 -8.80
CA ASP A 234 -10.02 -23.50 -9.05
C ASP A 234 -8.94 -23.62 -10.14
N ARG A 235 -8.68 -22.52 -10.86
CA ARG A 235 -7.60 -22.46 -11.85
C ARG A 235 -6.21 -22.42 -11.21
N PHE A 236 -6.11 -22.01 -9.94
CA PHE A 236 -4.84 -21.75 -9.26
C PHE A 236 -4.73 -22.51 -7.94
N GLY A 237 -3.61 -23.20 -7.73
CA GLY A 237 -3.29 -23.85 -6.47
C GLY A 237 -2.80 -22.87 -5.41
N THR A 238 -2.23 -21.72 -5.83
CA THR A 238 -1.64 -20.71 -4.94
C THR A 238 -1.90 -19.28 -5.43
N TRP A 239 -1.89 -18.34 -4.49
CA TRP A 239 -1.92 -16.91 -4.78
C TRP A 239 -0.77 -16.46 -5.72
N PHE A 240 0.39 -17.11 -5.63
CA PHE A 240 1.52 -16.80 -6.50
C PHE A 240 1.26 -17.20 -7.97
N GLU A 241 0.55 -18.30 -8.20
CA GLU A 241 0.14 -18.69 -9.55
C GLU A 241 -0.88 -17.70 -10.12
N ALA A 242 -1.83 -17.25 -9.29
CA ALA A 242 -2.79 -16.22 -9.70
C ALA A 242 -2.09 -14.89 -10.02
N LEU A 243 -1.09 -14.50 -9.23
CA LEU A 243 -0.27 -13.30 -9.48
C LEU A 243 0.51 -13.42 -10.81
N ASP A 244 1.17 -14.56 -11.03
CA ASP A 244 1.92 -14.82 -12.27
C ASP A 244 1.00 -14.84 -13.50
N TYR A 245 -0.19 -15.39 -13.37
CA TYR A 245 -1.22 -15.34 -14.40
C TYR A 245 -1.61 -13.90 -14.74
N MET A 246 -1.98 -13.09 -13.73
CA MET A 246 -2.34 -11.68 -13.95
C MET A 246 -1.20 -10.88 -14.58
N TYR A 247 0.04 -11.12 -14.17
CA TYR A 247 1.21 -10.51 -14.78
C TYR A 247 1.35 -10.88 -16.26
N LYS A 248 1.23 -12.17 -16.60
CA LYS A 248 1.31 -12.65 -17.99
C LYS A 248 0.18 -12.10 -18.87
N GLU A 249 -1.04 -11.98 -18.33
CA GLU A 249 -2.15 -11.37 -19.06
C GLU A 249 -1.94 -9.86 -19.26
N ALA A 250 -1.44 -9.16 -18.25
CA ALA A 250 -1.11 -7.75 -18.37
C ALA A 250 -0.06 -7.49 -19.48
N MET A 251 0.97 -8.34 -19.56
CA MET A 251 2.03 -8.23 -20.58
C MET A 251 1.57 -8.45 -22.02
N LYS A 252 0.34 -8.96 -22.25
CA LYS A 252 -0.25 -9.09 -23.58
C LYS A 252 -0.98 -7.83 -24.04
N ILE A 253 -1.23 -6.91 -23.14
CA ILE A 253 -1.96 -5.67 -23.39
C ILE A 253 -0.94 -4.59 -23.75
N ASP A 254 -1.17 -3.90 -24.85
CA ASP A 254 -0.37 -2.75 -25.26
C ASP A 254 -0.88 -1.49 -24.56
N PHE A 255 -0.27 -1.11 -23.42
CA PHE A 255 -0.63 0.04 -22.61
C PHE A 255 0.57 0.94 -22.28
#